data_d4c220b507d71a1cbc6a7ce059cbb0b2
#
_entry.id   d4c220b507d71a1cbc6a7ce059cbb0b2
#
_cell.length_a   1.000
_cell.length_b   1.000
_cell.length_c   1.000
_cell.angle_alpha   90.00
_cell.angle_beta   90.00
_cell.angle_gamma   90.00
#
_symmetry.space_group_name_H-M   'P 1'
#
loop_
_entity.id
_entity.type
_entity.pdbx_description
1 polymer ?
#
loop_
_entity_poly.entity_id
_entity_poly.type
_entity_poly.pdbx_seq_one_letter_code
_entity_poly.pdbx_strand_id
1 'polypeptide(L)'
;PNKSPAFDPQWKENGHMDKVLHLAKEWVEKFRPENSTLHIKEVENRTPIMLLEIPGDRDGNILMYGHLDKQPEMEGWNDELGPWKPVMKDEKLYGRGVADDGYALFASVGSILALKDQGVSLPRIVVLIEFCEESGSPDLPFYMSECNSIIGEVDLVICLDSGAGNYDQFWTTVS
;
A
#
# COMPACT_ATOMS: atom_id res chain seq x y z
N PRO A 1 -8.33 7.14 -10.25
CA PRO A 1 -9.77 6.83 -10.07
C PRO A 1 -10.07 5.33 -10.00
N ASN A 2 -9.13 4.54 -9.45
CA ASN A 2 -9.22 3.09 -9.27
C ASN A 2 -10.02 2.76 -8.01
N LYS A 3 -11.32 2.98 -8.07
CA LYS A 3 -12.24 2.61 -6.98
C LYS A 3 -12.24 1.11 -6.73
N SER A 4 -12.44 0.74 -5.49
CA SER A 4 -12.57 -0.66 -5.08
C SER A 4 -13.74 -1.35 -5.80
N PRO A 5 -13.67 -2.67 -6.03
CA PRO A 5 -14.70 -3.41 -6.78
C PRO A 5 -16.14 -3.21 -6.29
N ALA A 6 -16.37 -3.04 -4.98
CA ALA A 6 -17.71 -2.79 -4.44
C ALA A 6 -18.31 -1.46 -4.93
N PHE A 7 -17.48 -0.50 -5.33
CA PHE A 7 -17.89 0.82 -5.78
C PHE A 7 -17.77 1.03 -7.29
N ASP A 8 -17.19 0.08 -8.00
CA ASP A 8 -17.02 0.14 -9.45
C ASP A 8 -17.16 -1.25 -10.08
N PRO A 9 -18.35 -1.63 -10.51
CA PRO A 9 -18.57 -2.92 -11.19
C PRO A 9 -17.73 -3.11 -12.47
N GLN A 10 -17.23 -2.03 -13.05
CA GLN A 10 -16.40 -2.03 -14.26
C GLN A 10 -14.89 -1.86 -13.95
N TRP A 11 -14.46 -2.13 -12.74
CA TRP A 11 -13.09 -1.92 -12.28
C TRP A 11 -12.04 -2.61 -13.16
N LYS A 12 -12.39 -3.75 -13.76
CA LYS A 12 -11.51 -4.46 -14.72
C LYS A 12 -11.45 -3.75 -16.07
N GLU A 13 -12.63 -3.46 -16.63
CA GLU A 13 -12.77 -2.95 -17.99
C GLU A 13 -12.26 -1.52 -18.13
N ASN A 14 -12.36 -0.69 -17.09
CA ASN A 14 -11.90 0.70 -17.14
C ASN A 14 -10.37 0.83 -17.07
N GLY A 15 -9.66 -0.20 -16.65
CA GLY A 15 -8.19 -0.26 -16.60
C GLY A 15 -7.53 0.68 -15.60
N HIS A 16 -8.29 1.25 -14.66
CA HIS A 16 -7.71 2.13 -13.64
C HIS A 16 -6.88 1.36 -12.62
N MET A 17 -7.32 0.15 -12.25
CA MET A 17 -6.60 -0.72 -11.34
C MET A 17 -5.25 -1.15 -11.93
N ASP A 18 -5.25 -1.56 -13.20
CA ASP A 18 -4.03 -1.94 -13.92
C ASP A 18 -3.01 -0.78 -14.01
N LYS A 19 -3.51 0.44 -14.25
CA LYS A 19 -2.65 1.63 -14.28
C LYS A 19 -1.96 1.89 -12.93
N VAL A 20 -2.69 1.74 -11.84
CA VAL A 20 -2.12 1.93 -10.49
C VAL A 20 -1.15 0.81 -10.15
N LEU A 21 -1.48 -0.44 -10.46
CA LEU A 21 -0.55 -1.57 -10.30
C LEU A 21 0.74 -1.35 -11.08
N HIS A 22 0.63 -0.91 -12.33
CA HIS A 22 1.79 -0.64 -13.19
C HIS A 22 2.65 0.49 -12.65
N LEU A 23 2.04 1.60 -12.23
CA LEU A 23 2.73 2.73 -11.60
C LEU A 23 3.46 2.31 -10.32
N ALA A 24 2.79 1.55 -9.45
CA ALA A 24 3.37 1.04 -8.22
C ALA A 24 4.55 0.11 -8.51
N LYS A 25 4.41 -0.80 -9.47
CA LYS A 25 5.47 -1.69 -9.93
C LYS A 25 6.69 -0.93 -10.43
N GLU A 26 6.52 0.01 -11.36
CA GLU A 26 7.60 0.81 -11.90
C GLU A 26 8.35 1.59 -10.81
N TRP A 27 7.59 2.16 -9.88
CA TRP A 27 8.18 2.89 -8.77
C TRP A 27 8.98 1.97 -7.84
N VAL A 28 8.42 0.81 -7.47
CA VAL A 28 9.11 -0.17 -6.62
C VAL A 28 10.36 -0.68 -7.32
N GLU A 29 10.30 -1.07 -8.58
CA GLU A 29 11.48 -1.54 -9.34
C GLU A 29 12.61 -0.50 -9.37
N LYS A 30 12.27 0.77 -9.39
CA LYS A 30 13.23 1.88 -9.38
C LYS A 30 13.86 2.14 -8.01
N PHE A 31 13.09 2.00 -6.94
CA PHE A 31 13.47 2.47 -5.60
C PHE A 31 13.62 1.36 -4.56
N ARG A 32 13.27 0.11 -4.86
CA ARG A 32 13.35 -0.98 -3.89
C ARG A 32 14.77 -1.17 -3.36
N PRO A 33 14.90 -1.63 -2.09
CA PRO A 33 16.20 -1.98 -1.52
C PRO A 33 16.93 -3.03 -2.35
N GLU A 34 18.26 -2.98 -2.34
CA GLU A 34 19.09 -4.03 -2.96
C GLU A 34 18.75 -5.42 -2.38
N ASN A 35 18.87 -6.44 -3.20
CA ASN A 35 18.56 -7.84 -2.88
C ASN A 35 17.08 -8.10 -2.49
N SER A 36 16.18 -7.14 -2.65
CA SER A 36 14.75 -7.37 -2.47
C SER A 36 14.14 -8.04 -3.71
N THR A 37 13.02 -8.74 -3.51
CA THR A 37 12.27 -9.40 -4.58
C THR A 37 10.85 -8.87 -4.63
N LEU A 38 10.43 -8.41 -5.81
CA LEU A 38 9.05 -7.99 -6.05
C LEU A 38 8.24 -9.16 -6.62
N HIS A 39 7.15 -9.50 -5.96
CA HIS A 39 6.17 -10.47 -6.41
C HIS A 39 4.86 -9.76 -6.71
N ILE A 40 4.29 -9.99 -7.88
CA ILE A 40 2.95 -9.55 -8.26
C ILE A 40 2.16 -10.78 -8.65
N LYS A 41 0.97 -10.92 -8.10
CA LYS A 41 0.03 -11.98 -8.49
C LYS A 41 -1.26 -11.36 -8.99
N GLU A 42 -1.64 -11.80 -10.15
CA GLU A 42 -2.90 -11.49 -10.80
C GLU A 42 -3.63 -12.82 -11.06
N VAL A 43 -4.80 -12.95 -10.48
CA VAL A 43 -5.64 -14.15 -10.62
C VAL A 43 -6.96 -13.75 -11.24
N GLU A 44 -7.43 -14.55 -12.18
CA GLU A 44 -8.70 -14.30 -12.86
C GLU A 44 -9.84 -14.10 -11.85
N ASN A 45 -10.64 -13.06 -12.07
CA ASN A 45 -11.77 -12.63 -11.22
C ASN A 45 -11.38 -12.16 -9.81
N ARG A 46 -10.12 -11.83 -9.56
CA ARG A 46 -9.62 -11.20 -8.34
C ARG A 46 -8.88 -9.91 -8.66
N THR A 47 -8.84 -9.02 -7.68
CA THR A 47 -7.91 -7.88 -7.71
C THR A 47 -6.47 -8.38 -7.57
N PRO A 48 -5.47 -7.64 -8.08
CA PRO A 48 -4.08 -8.05 -7.92
C PRO A 48 -3.61 -7.92 -6.47
N ILE A 49 -2.46 -8.53 -6.18
CA ILE A 49 -1.70 -8.28 -4.95
C ILE A 49 -0.23 -8.06 -5.29
N MET A 50 0.43 -7.18 -4.54
CA MET A 50 1.86 -6.91 -4.64
C MET A 50 2.53 -7.24 -3.31
N LEU A 51 3.65 -7.99 -3.35
CA LEU A 51 4.50 -8.23 -2.19
C LEU A 51 5.94 -7.85 -2.54
N LEU A 52 6.55 -7.05 -1.67
CA LEU A 52 7.97 -6.75 -1.76
C LEU A 52 8.67 -7.44 -0.59
N GLU A 53 9.44 -8.47 -0.90
CA GLU A 53 10.24 -9.21 0.05
C GLU A 53 11.62 -8.60 0.18
N ILE A 54 12.02 -8.24 1.39
CA ILE A 54 13.28 -7.57 1.70
C ILE A 54 14.03 -8.41 2.72
N PRO A 55 15.22 -8.96 2.39
CA PRO A 55 15.99 -9.76 3.32
C PRO A 55 16.49 -8.90 4.47
N GLY A 56 16.49 -9.48 5.66
CA GLY A 56 17.06 -8.91 6.86
C GLY A 56 18.47 -9.42 7.15
N ASP A 57 19.12 -8.79 8.11
CA ASP A 57 20.44 -9.15 8.64
C ASP A 57 20.41 -9.48 10.14
N ARG A 58 19.21 -9.58 10.69
CA ARG A 58 18.92 -10.08 12.06
C ARG A 58 17.66 -10.92 12.08
N ASP A 59 17.42 -11.60 13.19
CA ASP A 59 16.22 -12.41 13.42
C ASP A 59 14.95 -11.55 13.42
N GLY A 60 13.86 -12.17 13.00
CA GLY A 60 12.52 -11.60 12.95
C GLY A 60 11.98 -11.42 11.55
N ASN A 61 10.66 -11.28 11.46
CA ASN A 61 9.90 -11.07 10.21
C ASN A 61 8.77 -10.07 10.44
N ILE A 62 8.80 -8.95 9.74
CA ILE A 62 7.80 -7.89 9.83
C ILE A 62 6.95 -7.91 8.57
N LEU A 63 5.64 -7.89 8.73
CA LEU A 63 4.69 -7.64 7.65
C LEU A 63 4.23 -6.19 7.73
N MET A 64 4.51 -5.41 6.69
CA MET A 64 3.95 -4.07 6.51
C MET A 64 2.78 -4.16 5.53
N TYR A 65 1.64 -3.62 5.92
CA TYR A 65 0.38 -3.74 5.17
C TYR A 65 -0.13 -2.37 4.75
N GLY A 66 -0.71 -2.33 3.57
CA GLY A 66 -1.46 -1.22 3.03
C GLY A 66 -2.24 -1.61 1.77
N HIS A 67 -2.98 -0.66 1.19
CA HIS A 67 -3.77 -0.90 -0.02
C HIS A 67 -3.66 0.24 -1.04
N LEU A 68 -4.06 -0.02 -2.28
CA LEU A 68 -4.02 0.99 -3.34
C LEU A 68 -5.37 1.24 -4.03
N ASP A 69 -6.40 0.45 -3.75
CA ASP A 69 -7.77 0.76 -4.16
C ASP A 69 -8.35 1.94 -3.37
N LYS A 70 -9.47 2.48 -3.81
CA LYS A 70 -9.97 3.77 -3.35
C LYS A 70 -11.47 3.74 -3.05
N GLN A 71 -11.87 4.51 -2.03
CA GLN A 71 -13.25 4.93 -1.83
C GLN A 71 -13.77 5.76 -3.02
N PRO A 72 -15.09 5.93 -3.16
CA PRO A 72 -15.68 6.86 -4.12
C PRO A 72 -15.24 8.31 -3.94
N GLU A 73 -15.63 9.11 -4.90
CA GLU A 73 -15.23 10.52 -5.05
C GLU A 73 -15.47 11.39 -3.82
N MET A 74 -16.57 11.15 -3.08
CA MET A 74 -17.12 12.04 -2.05
C MET A 74 -17.59 13.39 -2.62
N GLU A 75 -18.38 14.10 -1.86
CA GLU A 75 -18.88 15.45 -2.15
C GLU A 75 -18.22 16.49 -1.23
N GLY A 76 -18.39 17.76 -1.55
CA GLY A 76 -17.93 18.86 -0.70
C GLY A 76 -16.48 19.27 -0.86
N TRP A 77 -15.83 18.88 -1.97
CA TRP A 77 -14.52 19.41 -2.32
C TRP A 77 -14.59 20.92 -2.57
N ASN A 78 -13.59 21.67 -2.09
CA ASN A 78 -13.45 23.07 -2.43
C ASN A 78 -13.17 23.25 -3.93
N ASP A 79 -13.51 24.40 -4.50
CA ASP A 79 -13.50 24.67 -5.95
C ASP A 79 -12.16 24.35 -6.66
N GLU A 80 -11.03 24.44 -5.96
CA GLU A 80 -9.70 24.18 -6.50
C GLU A 80 -9.25 22.73 -6.30
N LEU A 81 -9.99 21.95 -5.50
CA LEU A 81 -9.64 20.60 -5.08
C LEU A 81 -10.56 19.58 -5.72
N GLY A 82 -10.15 18.32 -5.69
CA GLY A 82 -10.98 17.23 -6.20
C GLY A 82 -10.37 15.87 -5.95
N PRO A 83 -11.14 14.81 -6.09
CA PRO A 83 -10.70 13.47 -5.72
C PRO A 83 -9.55 12.96 -6.62
N TRP A 84 -9.63 13.18 -7.92
CA TRP A 84 -8.74 12.53 -8.91
C TRP A 84 -7.64 13.45 -9.47
N LYS A 85 -7.52 14.64 -8.92
CA LYS A 85 -6.45 15.58 -9.26
C LYS A 85 -5.69 15.95 -7.99
N PRO A 86 -4.49 15.41 -7.77
CA PRO A 86 -3.71 15.75 -6.59
C PRO A 86 -3.28 17.21 -6.63
N VAL A 87 -3.51 17.93 -5.55
CA VAL A 87 -3.15 19.35 -5.40
C VAL A 87 -2.32 19.51 -4.14
N MET A 88 -1.12 20.08 -4.30
CA MET A 88 -0.30 20.54 -3.19
C MET A 88 -0.67 22.00 -2.85
N LYS A 89 -1.13 22.24 -1.63
CA LYS A 89 -1.51 23.57 -1.14
C LYS A 89 -1.18 23.68 0.34
N ASP A 90 -0.50 24.74 0.73
CA ASP A 90 -0.13 25.03 2.13
C ASP A 90 0.57 23.84 2.80
N GLU A 91 1.55 23.25 2.11
CA GLU A 91 2.33 22.05 2.53
C GLU A 91 1.49 20.78 2.75
N LYS A 92 0.24 20.76 2.29
CA LYS A 92 -0.68 19.61 2.36
C LYS A 92 -1.00 19.12 0.97
N LEU A 93 -1.03 17.82 0.82
CA LEU A 93 -1.47 17.14 -0.40
C LEU A 93 -2.95 16.76 -0.28
N TYR A 94 -3.74 17.18 -1.25
CA TYR A 94 -5.18 16.92 -1.31
C TYR A 94 -5.49 15.99 -2.49
N GLY A 95 -6.35 15.02 -2.25
CA GLY A 95 -6.83 14.07 -3.24
C GLY A 95 -7.39 12.81 -2.59
N ARG A 96 -8.20 12.07 -3.31
CA ARG A 96 -8.65 10.75 -2.85
C ARG A 96 -7.46 9.78 -2.81
N GLY A 97 -7.29 9.05 -1.69
CA GLY A 97 -6.21 8.09 -1.53
C GLY A 97 -4.86 8.70 -1.14
N VAL A 98 -4.80 10.00 -0.83
CA VAL A 98 -3.56 10.63 -0.32
C VAL A 98 -3.20 10.12 1.07
N ALA A 99 -4.21 9.98 1.93
CA ALA A 99 -4.04 9.44 3.28
C ALA A 99 -4.54 7.99 3.39
N ASP A 100 -5.64 7.69 2.74
CA ASP A 100 -6.33 6.41 2.78
C ASP A 100 -6.32 5.78 1.36
N ASP A 101 -5.45 4.79 1.05
CA ASP A 101 -4.17 4.50 1.71
C ASP A 101 -3.02 4.57 0.68
N GLY A 102 -3.07 5.48 -0.26
CA GLY A 102 -2.08 5.55 -1.33
C GLY A 102 -0.64 5.80 -0.87
N TYR A 103 -0.40 6.20 0.38
CA TYR A 103 0.94 6.49 0.87
C TYR A 103 1.69 5.27 1.42
N ALA A 104 0.99 4.22 1.85
CA ALA A 104 1.58 3.09 2.59
C ALA A 104 2.75 2.43 1.87
N LEU A 105 2.61 2.15 0.58
CA LEU A 105 3.70 1.59 -0.22
C LEU A 105 4.95 2.46 -0.18
N PHE A 106 4.79 3.75 -0.42
CA PHE A 106 5.90 4.71 -0.50
C PHE A 106 6.53 4.95 0.86
N ALA A 107 5.73 5.06 1.91
CA ALA A 107 6.19 5.23 3.29
C ALA A 107 6.95 3.98 3.77
N SER A 108 6.46 2.78 3.49
CA SER A 108 7.13 1.52 3.83
C SER A 108 8.52 1.44 3.19
N VAL A 109 8.60 1.59 1.89
CA VAL A 109 9.90 1.50 1.17
C VAL A 109 10.83 2.64 1.58
N GLY A 110 10.31 3.87 1.69
CA GLY A 110 11.10 5.04 2.08
C GLY A 110 11.70 4.93 3.48
N SER A 111 10.92 4.44 4.46
CA SER A 111 11.42 4.24 5.83
C SER A 111 12.48 3.14 5.90
N ILE A 112 12.30 2.04 5.17
CA ILE A 112 13.29 0.95 5.10
C ILE A 112 14.60 1.46 4.48
N LEU A 113 14.52 2.19 3.38
CA LEU A 113 15.69 2.79 2.74
C LEU A 113 16.42 3.75 3.68
N ALA A 114 15.68 4.63 4.37
CA ALA A 114 16.26 5.56 5.32
C ALA A 114 16.98 4.87 6.49
N LEU A 115 16.42 3.76 7.00
CA LEU A 115 17.06 2.98 8.06
C LEU A 115 18.32 2.25 7.55
N LYS A 116 18.26 1.66 6.35
CA LYS A 116 19.43 1.01 5.72
C LYS A 116 20.56 2.01 5.44
N ASP A 117 20.25 3.21 4.96
CA ASP A 117 21.22 4.28 4.72
C ASP A 117 21.93 4.73 6.02
N GLN A 118 21.23 4.63 7.15
CA GLN A 118 21.81 4.89 8.48
C GLN A 118 22.56 3.67 9.06
N GLY A 119 22.67 2.57 8.35
CA GLY A 119 23.33 1.35 8.82
C GLY A 119 22.56 0.60 9.92
N VAL A 120 21.25 0.80 10.01
CA VAL A 120 20.42 0.09 10.99
C VAL A 120 20.21 -1.35 10.54
N SER A 121 20.52 -2.30 11.42
CA SER A 121 20.23 -3.73 11.21
C SER A 121 18.73 -3.98 11.27
N LEU A 122 18.18 -4.61 10.25
CA LEU A 122 16.74 -4.84 10.09
C LEU A 122 16.41 -6.33 10.04
N PRO A 123 15.28 -6.77 10.60
CA PRO A 123 14.77 -8.12 10.35
C PRO A 123 14.31 -8.24 8.90
N ARG A 124 13.93 -9.45 8.49
CA ARG A 124 13.22 -9.63 7.23
C ARG A 124 11.93 -8.82 7.22
N ILE A 125 11.61 -8.18 6.09
CA ILE A 125 10.39 -7.39 5.93
C ILE A 125 9.66 -7.83 4.66
N VAL A 126 8.36 -8.00 4.77
CA VAL A 126 7.47 -8.15 3.61
C VAL A 126 6.50 -6.97 3.59
N VAL A 127 6.51 -6.19 2.52
CA VAL A 127 5.50 -5.16 2.28
C VAL A 127 4.43 -5.78 1.42
N LEU A 128 3.21 -5.87 1.93
CA LEU A 128 2.03 -6.41 1.26
C LEU A 128 1.09 -5.26 0.92
N ILE A 129 0.73 -5.15 -0.35
CA ILE A 129 -0.22 -4.14 -0.85
C ILE A 129 -1.34 -4.87 -1.58
N GLU A 130 -2.57 -4.73 -1.07
CA GLU A 130 -3.78 -5.23 -1.71
C GLU A 130 -4.51 -4.16 -2.53
N PHE A 131 -5.53 -4.58 -3.29
CA PHE A 131 -6.26 -3.72 -4.21
C PHE A 131 -7.79 -3.89 -4.08
N CYS A 132 -8.28 -4.32 -2.91
CA CYS A 132 -9.72 -4.44 -2.62
C CYS A 132 -10.06 -4.24 -1.13
N GLU A 133 -9.23 -3.50 -0.39
CA GLU A 133 -9.44 -3.24 1.04
C GLU A 133 -10.77 -2.55 1.28
N GLU A 134 -11.06 -1.53 0.52
CA GLU A 134 -12.26 -0.70 0.61
C GLU A 134 -13.58 -1.44 0.26
N SER A 135 -13.43 -2.67 -0.28
CA SER A 135 -14.52 -3.63 -0.47
C SER A 135 -14.60 -4.69 0.65
N GLY A 136 -13.83 -4.52 1.73
CA GLY A 136 -13.73 -5.48 2.84
C GLY A 136 -12.76 -6.64 2.57
N SER A 137 -11.74 -6.43 1.75
CA SER A 137 -10.64 -7.39 1.47
C SER A 137 -11.09 -8.79 1.04
N PRO A 138 -12.05 -8.96 0.14
CA PRO A 138 -12.58 -10.29 -0.20
C PRO A 138 -11.54 -11.23 -0.81
N ASP A 139 -10.49 -10.69 -1.43
CA ASP A 139 -9.42 -11.45 -2.07
C ASP A 139 -8.22 -11.73 -1.15
N LEU A 140 -8.06 -10.95 -0.08
CA LEU A 140 -6.91 -11.05 0.82
C LEU A 140 -6.75 -12.44 1.45
N PRO A 141 -7.79 -13.12 1.99
CA PRO A 141 -7.64 -14.45 2.57
C PRO A 141 -7.09 -15.49 1.57
N PHE A 142 -7.50 -15.41 0.31
CA PHE A 142 -6.96 -16.24 -0.76
C PHE A 142 -5.46 -16.00 -0.95
N TYR A 143 -5.05 -14.75 -1.08
CA TYR A 143 -3.65 -14.39 -1.29
C TYR A 143 -2.77 -14.66 -0.06
N MET A 144 -3.30 -14.51 1.15
CA MET A 144 -2.58 -14.90 2.37
C MET A 144 -2.22 -16.40 2.36
N SER A 145 -3.12 -17.25 1.87
CA SER A 145 -2.86 -18.68 1.69
C SER A 145 -1.84 -18.94 0.58
N GLU A 146 -2.07 -18.37 -0.61
CA GLU A 146 -1.23 -18.59 -1.80
C GLU A 146 0.19 -18.03 -1.67
N CYS A 147 0.35 -16.97 -0.90
CA CYS A 147 1.61 -16.28 -0.67
C CYS A 147 2.26 -16.65 0.67
N ASN A 148 1.73 -17.62 1.40
CA ASN A 148 2.22 -18.00 2.72
C ASN A 148 3.72 -18.30 2.75
N SER A 149 4.24 -18.92 1.69
CA SER A 149 5.70 -19.18 1.57
C SER A 149 6.54 -17.93 1.40
N ILE A 150 5.96 -16.83 0.88
CA ILE A 150 6.61 -15.53 0.73
C ILE A 150 6.44 -14.72 2.04
N ILE A 151 5.27 -14.75 2.64
CA ILE A 151 4.97 -14.00 3.87
C ILE A 151 5.75 -14.60 5.04
N GLY A 152 5.71 -15.90 5.20
CA GLY A 152 6.36 -16.61 6.30
C GLY A 152 5.64 -16.43 7.64
N GLU A 153 6.27 -16.90 8.72
CA GLU A 153 5.81 -16.65 10.08
C GLU A 153 6.13 -15.19 10.46
N VAL A 154 5.14 -14.45 10.91
CA VAL A 154 5.22 -13.01 11.15
C VAL A 154 5.27 -12.72 12.64
N ASP A 155 6.29 -11.98 13.08
CA ASP A 155 6.44 -11.54 14.47
C ASP A 155 5.73 -10.23 14.76
N LEU A 156 5.60 -9.34 13.75
CA LEU A 156 4.98 -8.03 13.89
C LEU A 156 4.27 -7.63 12.60
N VAL A 157 3.03 -7.17 12.72
CA VAL A 157 2.31 -6.51 11.63
C VAL A 157 2.31 -5.00 11.85
N ILE A 158 2.70 -4.24 10.84
CA ILE A 158 2.59 -2.78 10.80
C ILE A 158 1.57 -2.42 9.73
N CYS A 159 0.38 -2.02 10.15
CA CYS A 159 -0.68 -1.55 9.26
C CYS A 159 -0.58 -0.03 9.15
N LEU A 160 -0.40 0.47 7.93
CA LEU A 160 -0.25 1.91 7.66
C LEU A 160 -1.58 2.56 7.23
N ASP A 161 -2.67 1.90 7.48
CA ASP A 161 -4.02 2.37 7.21
C ASP A 161 -4.71 2.82 8.50
N SER A 162 -4.25 3.94 9.04
CA SER A 162 -4.76 4.47 10.30
C SER A 162 -4.81 6.00 10.26
N GLY A 163 -5.88 6.56 10.78
CA GLY A 163 -6.06 8.00 10.88
C GLY A 163 -5.15 8.64 11.93
N ALA A 164 -4.95 9.95 11.80
CA ALA A 164 -4.26 10.78 12.79
C ALA A 164 -5.19 11.88 13.32
N GLY A 165 -5.12 12.18 14.61
CA GLY A 165 -5.93 13.23 15.22
C GLY A 165 -5.43 14.65 14.91
N ASN A 166 -4.15 14.80 14.56
CA ASN A 166 -3.52 16.05 14.12
C ASN A 166 -2.20 15.77 13.38
N TYR A 167 -1.55 16.81 12.85
CA TYR A 167 -0.30 16.71 12.11
C TYR A 167 0.98 16.85 12.97
N ASP A 168 0.84 17.12 14.25
CA ASP A 168 1.96 17.42 15.14
C ASP A 168 2.38 16.22 15.99
N GLN A 169 1.61 15.14 15.98
CA GLN A 169 1.82 13.96 16.80
C GLN A 169 1.79 12.69 15.95
N PHE A 170 2.70 11.77 16.26
CA PHE A 170 2.66 10.43 15.71
C PHE A 170 1.59 9.60 16.46
N TRP A 171 0.64 9.08 15.72
CA TRP A 171 -0.48 8.30 16.25
C TRP A 171 -0.26 6.82 15.98
N THR A 172 -0.40 6.01 17.03
CA THR A 172 -0.37 4.55 16.93
C THR A 172 -1.55 3.95 17.66
N THR A 173 -2.10 2.89 17.12
CA THR A 173 -3.03 1.99 17.79
C THR A 173 -2.37 0.62 17.88
N VAL A 174 -2.65 -0.12 18.97
CA VAL A 174 -2.13 -1.47 19.19
C VAL A 174 -3.30 -2.38 19.53
N SER A 175 -3.37 -3.54 18.91
CA SER A 175 -4.37 -4.58 19.16
C SER A 175 -3.69 -5.89 19.57
#